data_a72a9f3fd7b3eb3588128ccb2ebe36ab
#
_entry.id   a72a9f3fd7b3eb3588128ccb2ebe36ab
#
_cell.length_a   1.000
_cell.length_b   1.000
_cell.length_c   1.000
_cell.angle_alpha   90.00
_cell.angle_beta   90.00
_cell.angle_gamma   90.00
#
_symmetry.space_group_name_H-M   'P 1'
#
loop_
_entity.id
_entity.type
_entity.pdbx_description
1 polymer ?
#
loop_
_entity_poly.entity_id
_entity_poly.type
_entity_poly.pdbx_seq_one_letter_code
_entity_poly.pdbx_strand_id
1 'polypeptide(L)'
;PTEARAPPTEARARPMAYAAAMGEVVKDHVSWDDLSAMVGELAEQVRGEYDVMLAITRGALVPAGMLAYKLGIRNILVAAVAFYDDRGRPGPYPTFLQFPADPLLRGRRILIVDEVWDSGTTIHAVTDRVRQAGGIPTTAVLHYKPSHSVVSSIPDHYVVETSSWVVYPFKGGA
;
A
#
# COMPACT_ATOMS: atom_id res chain seq x y z
N PRO A 1 -5.64 -51.93 -25.99
CA PRO A 1 -6.02 -50.55 -26.06
C PRO A 1 -6.75 -50.17 -24.78
N THR A 2 -6.06 -49.46 -23.91
CA THR A 2 -6.56 -49.06 -22.60
C THR A 2 -6.90 -47.58 -22.72
N GLU A 3 -8.19 -47.26 -22.67
CA GLU A 3 -8.69 -45.89 -22.65
C GLU A 3 -8.27 -45.20 -21.36
N ALA A 4 -7.57 -44.09 -21.49
CA ALA A 4 -7.20 -43.22 -20.39
C ALA A 4 -8.43 -42.37 -20.03
N ARG A 5 -8.96 -42.59 -18.83
CA ARG A 5 -10.08 -41.85 -18.22
C ARG A 5 -9.60 -40.47 -17.81
N ALA A 6 -10.26 -39.43 -18.34
CA ALA A 6 -10.03 -38.04 -17.95
C ALA A 6 -10.40 -37.81 -16.48
N PRO A 7 -9.67 -36.95 -15.73
CA PRO A 7 -10.04 -36.60 -14.36
C PRO A 7 -11.28 -35.71 -14.30
N PRO A 8 -12.08 -35.78 -13.23
CA PRO A 8 -13.33 -35.04 -13.12
C PRO A 8 -13.08 -33.53 -12.96
N THR A 9 -13.85 -32.78 -13.73
CA THR A 9 -13.98 -31.33 -13.67
C THR A 9 -14.85 -30.96 -12.45
N GLU A 10 -14.24 -30.79 -11.29
CA GLU A 10 -14.92 -30.19 -10.13
C GLU A 10 -13.96 -29.34 -9.30
N ALA A 11 -13.78 -28.09 -9.71
CA ALA A 11 -13.30 -27.00 -8.84
C ALA A 11 -13.61 -25.63 -9.44
N ARG A 12 -14.86 -25.40 -9.82
CA ARG A 12 -15.35 -24.05 -10.15
C ARG A 12 -16.68 -23.82 -9.46
N ALA A 13 -16.63 -23.49 -8.18
CA ALA A 13 -17.71 -22.75 -7.51
C ALA A 13 -17.33 -22.54 -6.04
N ARG A 14 -16.83 -21.36 -5.71
CA ARG A 14 -17.05 -20.72 -4.40
C ARG A 14 -16.35 -19.35 -4.31
N PRO A 15 -16.83 -18.32 -5.00
CA PRO A 15 -16.66 -16.96 -4.47
C PRO A 15 -17.97 -16.30 -4.01
N MET A 16 -19.13 -16.92 -4.17
CA MET A 16 -20.41 -16.23 -3.88
C MET A 16 -20.96 -16.39 -2.46
N ALA A 17 -20.44 -17.30 -1.65
CA ALA A 17 -20.96 -17.50 -0.29
C ALA A 17 -20.32 -16.56 0.77
N TYR A 18 -19.20 -15.90 0.47
CA TYR A 18 -18.54 -14.96 1.40
C TYR A 18 -19.09 -13.53 1.28
N ALA A 19 -19.64 -13.17 0.13
CA ALA A 19 -20.19 -11.83 -0.12
C ALA A 19 -21.57 -11.59 0.51
N ALA A 20 -22.29 -12.63 0.90
CA ALA A 20 -23.65 -12.50 1.42
C ALA A 20 -23.75 -12.25 2.95
N ALA A 21 -22.62 -12.26 3.66
CA ALA A 21 -22.56 -12.03 5.11
C ALA A 21 -21.95 -10.66 5.51
N MET A 22 -21.51 -9.85 4.55
CA MET A 22 -21.04 -8.50 4.80
C MET A 22 -22.16 -7.52 4.43
N GLY A 23 -22.64 -6.75 5.42
CA GLY A 23 -23.52 -5.61 5.18
C GLY A 23 -22.95 -4.73 4.06
N GLU A 24 -23.80 -3.92 3.46
CA GLU A 24 -23.44 -3.04 2.33
C GLU A 24 -22.12 -2.30 2.63
N VAL A 25 -21.06 -2.59 1.83
CA VAL A 25 -19.75 -1.98 2.04
C VAL A 25 -19.88 -0.50 1.71
N VAL A 26 -19.81 0.35 2.72
CA VAL A 26 -19.80 1.80 2.51
C VAL A 26 -18.57 2.15 1.69
N LYS A 27 -18.78 2.86 0.56
CA LYS A 27 -17.71 3.29 -0.34
C LYS A 27 -17.51 4.79 -0.25
N ASP A 28 -16.28 5.20 0.01
CA ASP A 28 -15.86 6.60 -0.07
C ASP A 28 -15.24 6.84 -1.45
N HIS A 29 -15.91 7.62 -2.28
CA HIS A 29 -15.42 7.97 -3.61
C HIS A 29 -14.61 9.25 -3.54
N VAL A 30 -13.33 9.14 -3.91
CA VAL A 30 -12.38 10.26 -3.97
C VAL A 30 -12.34 10.80 -5.40
N SER A 31 -12.67 12.06 -5.60
CA SER A 31 -12.48 12.76 -6.87
C SER A 31 -11.01 13.16 -7.09
N TRP A 32 -10.66 13.63 -8.30
CA TRP A 32 -9.33 14.21 -8.56
C TRP A 32 -9.08 15.49 -7.75
N ASP A 33 -10.10 16.27 -7.50
CA ASP A 33 -10.02 17.49 -6.69
C ASP A 33 -9.80 17.15 -5.22
N ASP A 34 -10.53 16.16 -4.69
CA ASP A 34 -10.31 15.65 -3.32
C ASP A 34 -8.90 15.09 -3.16
N LEU A 35 -8.43 14.30 -4.13
CA LEU A 35 -7.06 13.77 -4.11
C LEU A 35 -6.03 14.89 -4.07
N SER A 36 -6.21 15.93 -4.90
CA SER A 36 -5.30 17.08 -4.95
C SER A 36 -5.30 17.85 -3.62
N ALA A 37 -6.46 18.04 -3.01
CA ALA A 37 -6.61 18.69 -1.70
C ALA A 37 -5.90 17.86 -0.60
N MET A 38 -6.18 16.55 -0.52
CA MET A 38 -5.53 15.65 0.45
C MET A 38 -4.01 15.59 0.30
N VAL A 39 -3.49 15.53 -0.92
CA VAL A 39 -2.03 15.59 -1.15
C VAL A 39 -1.47 16.96 -0.72
N GLY A 40 -2.23 18.03 -0.87
CA GLY A 40 -1.88 19.35 -0.35
C GLY A 40 -1.77 19.36 1.17
N GLU A 41 -2.78 18.84 1.85
CA GLU A 41 -2.83 18.74 3.32
C GLU A 41 -1.71 17.83 3.86
N LEU A 42 -1.48 16.67 3.22
CA LEU A 42 -0.39 15.78 3.59
C LEU A 42 0.97 16.46 3.44
N ALA A 43 1.17 17.27 2.40
CA ALA A 43 2.41 18.02 2.19
C ALA A 43 2.67 19.05 3.31
N GLU A 44 1.62 19.65 3.88
CA GLU A 44 1.73 20.57 5.02
C GLU A 44 2.06 19.85 6.33
N GLN A 45 1.59 18.60 6.49
CA GLN A 45 1.90 17.77 7.65
C GLN A 45 3.32 17.23 7.59
N VAL A 46 3.76 16.78 6.41
CA VAL A 46 5.08 16.18 6.16
C VAL A 46 6.13 17.29 6.06
N ARG A 47 6.42 17.93 7.21
CA ARG A 47 7.46 18.96 7.29
C ARG A 47 8.81 18.35 7.57
N GLY A 48 9.81 18.75 6.81
CA GLY A 48 11.18 18.29 7.00
C GLY A 48 11.87 18.05 5.66
N GLU A 49 13.14 17.72 5.77
CA GLU A 49 13.91 17.36 4.59
C GLU A 49 13.94 15.85 4.46
N TYR A 50 13.60 15.33 3.30
CA TYR A 50 13.71 13.93 2.93
C TYR A 50 14.66 13.79 1.75
N ASP A 51 15.54 12.81 1.84
CA ASP A 51 16.53 12.53 0.79
C ASP A 51 15.91 11.72 -0.34
N VAL A 52 14.91 10.89 0.00
CA VAL A 52 14.27 9.94 -0.91
C VAL A 52 12.80 9.79 -0.54
N MET A 53 11.94 9.71 -1.54
CA MET A 53 10.58 9.20 -1.42
C MET A 53 10.55 7.74 -1.86
N LEU A 54 9.94 6.85 -1.07
CA LEU A 54 9.73 5.45 -1.40
C LEU A 54 8.23 5.19 -1.57
N ALA A 55 7.77 5.08 -2.82
CA ALA A 55 6.38 4.82 -3.15
C ALA A 55 6.07 3.32 -3.13
N ILE A 56 5.05 2.91 -2.38
CA ILE A 56 4.58 1.52 -2.40
C ILE A 56 3.67 1.31 -3.60
N THR A 57 4.09 0.45 -4.52
CA THR A 57 3.33 0.22 -5.75
C THR A 57 2.19 -0.77 -5.50
N ARG A 58 1.11 -0.58 -6.21
CA ARG A 58 0.82 0.38 -7.29
C ARG A 58 0.14 1.65 -6.79
N GLY A 59 -0.59 1.58 -5.68
CA GLY A 59 -1.52 2.62 -5.24
C GLY A 59 -0.85 3.96 -4.96
N ALA A 60 0.35 3.95 -4.41
CA ALA A 60 1.07 5.19 -4.11
C ALA A 60 1.61 5.93 -5.34
N LEU A 61 1.70 5.33 -6.52
CA LEU A 61 2.39 5.96 -7.65
C LEU A 61 1.84 7.35 -8.01
N VAL A 62 0.54 7.52 -7.98
CA VAL A 62 -0.09 8.82 -8.29
C VAL A 62 0.09 9.80 -7.13
N PRO A 63 -0.38 9.52 -5.89
CA PRO A 63 -0.22 10.47 -4.80
C PRO A 63 1.23 10.77 -4.44
N ALA A 64 2.14 9.79 -4.50
CA ALA A 64 3.56 10.02 -4.25
C ALA A 64 4.19 10.95 -5.30
N GLY A 65 3.85 10.78 -6.58
CA GLY A 65 4.30 11.68 -7.63
C GLY A 65 3.83 13.12 -7.37
N MET A 66 2.56 13.32 -7.05
CA MET A 66 2.02 14.64 -6.73
C MET A 66 2.69 15.25 -5.47
N LEU A 67 2.85 14.44 -4.41
CA LEU A 67 3.49 14.85 -3.16
C LEU A 67 4.95 15.23 -3.36
N ALA A 68 5.70 14.46 -4.16
CA ALA A 68 7.10 14.72 -4.45
C ALA A 68 7.32 16.09 -5.10
N TYR A 69 6.44 16.48 -6.05
CA TYR A 69 6.48 17.82 -6.63
C TYR A 69 6.22 18.93 -5.61
N LYS A 70 5.25 18.74 -4.71
CA LYS A 70 4.94 19.72 -3.64
C LYS A 70 6.08 19.87 -2.63
N LEU A 71 6.76 18.79 -2.29
CA LEU A 71 7.86 18.76 -1.33
C LEU A 71 9.25 19.04 -1.97
N GLY A 72 9.33 19.13 -3.30
CA GLY A 72 10.60 19.30 -4.03
C GLY A 72 11.52 18.08 -3.98
N ILE A 73 10.98 16.89 -3.66
CA ILE A 73 11.75 15.65 -3.60
C ILE A 73 11.93 15.11 -5.03
N ARG A 74 13.18 15.00 -5.47
CA ARG A 74 13.51 14.54 -6.84
C ARG A 74 13.78 13.05 -6.93
N ASN A 75 14.23 12.45 -5.83
CA ASN A 75 14.56 11.02 -5.74
C ASN A 75 13.31 10.22 -5.34
N ILE A 76 12.66 9.60 -6.32
CA ILE A 76 11.54 8.69 -6.07
C ILE A 76 11.99 7.27 -6.39
N LEU A 77 11.93 6.40 -5.40
CA LEU A 77 12.14 4.97 -5.52
C LEU A 77 10.83 4.24 -5.30
N VAL A 78 10.77 2.96 -5.65
CA VAL A 78 9.55 2.16 -5.52
C VAL A 78 9.81 0.87 -4.74
N ALA A 79 8.77 0.43 -4.00
CA ALA A 79 8.71 -0.88 -3.38
C ALA A 79 7.45 -1.60 -3.84
N ALA A 80 7.59 -2.88 -4.23
CA ALA A 80 6.47 -3.77 -4.51
C ALA A 80 6.56 -4.97 -3.58
N VAL A 81 5.50 -5.20 -2.81
CA VAL A 81 5.43 -6.29 -1.83
C VAL A 81 4.19 -7.13 -2.11
N ALA A 82 4.38 -8.43 -2.13
CA ALA A 82 3.31 -9.41 -2.12
C ALA A 82 3.47 -10.31 -0.88
N PHE A 83 2.39 -10.94 -0.47
CA PHE A 83 2.39 -11.81 0.69
C PHE A 83 2.08 -13.24 0.25
N TYR A 84 2.97 -14.17 0.56
CA TYR A 84 2.87 -15.58 0.18
C TYR A 84 2.99 -16.51 1.40
N ASP A 85 2.51 -17.77 1.23
CA ASP A 85 2.78 -18.87 2.13
C ASP A 85 4.03 -19.67 1.64
N ASP A 86 4.43 -20.69 2.42
CA ASP A 86 5.58 -21.56 2.10
C ASP A 86 5.42 -22.36 0.78
N ARG A 87 4.23 -22.33 0.18
CA ARG A 87 3.92 -23.00 -1.09
C ARG A 87 3.75 -22.02 -2.25
N GLY A 88 4.10 -20.75 -2.05
CA GLY A 88 4.00 -19.70 -3.07
C GLY A 88 2.57 -19.26 -3.36
N ARG A 89 1.59 -19.54 -2.49
CA ARG A 89 0.21 -19.06 -2.58
C ARG A 89 0.06 -17.81 -1.71
N PRO A 90 -0.98 -16.99 -1.89
CA PRO A 90 -1.25 -15.86 -0.98
C PRO A 90 -1.20 -16.31 0.49
N GLY A 91 -0.40 -15.62 1.31
CA GLY A 91 -0.10 -16.03 2.69
C GLY A 91 0.50 -14.91 3.54
N PRO A 92 1.05 -15.21 4.73
CA PRO A 92 1.44 -14.21 5.71
C PRO A 92 2.84 -13.61 5.48
N TYR A 93 3.68 -14.18 4.61
CA TYR A 93 5.08 -13.77 4.51
C TYR A 93 5.29 -12.70 3.45
N PRO A 94 5.90 -11.52 3.80
CA PRO A 94 6.18 -10.48 2.84
C PRO A 94 7.28 -10.93 1.87
N THR A 95 7.01 -10.82 0.57
CA THR A 95 7.96 -11.03 -0.50
C THR A 95 8.13 -9.75 -1.27
N PHE A 96 9.36 -9.23 -1.29
CA PHE A 96 9.69 -8.02 -2.04
C PHE A 96 9.90 -8.38 -3.51
N LEU A 97 8.91 -8.05 -4.36
CA LEU A 97 9.01 -8.20 -5.81
C LEU A 97 9.92 -7.14 -6.41
N GLN A 98 9.96 -5.96 -5.78
CA GLN A 98 10.86 -4.86 -6.10
C GLN A 98 11.19 -4.10 -4.82
N PHE A 99 12.48 -3.79 -4.64
CA PHE A 99 12.94 -2.95 -3.54
C PHE A 99 14.27 -2.28 -3.93
N PRO A 100 14.53 -1.02 -3.49
CA PRO A 100 15.79 -0.36 -3.76
C PRO A 100 16.98 -1.07 -3.12
N ALA A 101 18.15 -1.00 -3.75
CA ALA A 101 19.39 -1.50 -3.17
C ALA A 101 19.75 -0.72 -1.89
N ASP A 102 20.24 -1.42 -0.87
CA ASP A 102 20.55 -0.87 0.46
C ASP A 102 21.43 0.40 0.43
N PRO A 103 22.45 0.53 -0.43
CA PRO A 103 23.26 1.75 -0.49
C PRO A 103 22.47 3.02 -0.87
N LEU A 104 21.31 2.87 -1.53
CA LEU A 104 20.44 4.01 -1.87
C LEU A 104 19.64 4.52 -0.67
N LEU A 105 19.54 3.72 0.39
CA LEU A 105 18.72 4.00 1.58
C LEU A 105 19.57 4.30 2.81
N ARG A 106 20.78 3.75 2.90
CA ARG A 106 21.62 3.82 4.09
C ARG A 106 21.93 5.27 4.49
N GLY A 107 21.61 5.60 5.77
CA GLY A 107 21.81 6.90 6.37
C GLY A 107 20.88 8.00 5.86
N ARG A 108 19.92 7.68 4.96
CA ARG A 108 19.00 8.66 4.35
C ARG A 108 17.68 8.72 5.10
N ARG A 109 17.06 9.89 5.08
CA ARG A 109 15.68 10.11 5.54
C ARG A 109 14.74 9.74 4.39
N ILE A 110 13.93 8.71 4.62
CA ILE A 110 13.07 8.09 3.61
C ILE A 110 11.62 8.39 3.96
N LEU A 111 10.92 9.09 3.07
CA LEU A 111 9.47 9.24 3.15
C LEU A 111 8.80 8.07 2.43
N ILE A 112 8.24 7.15 3.20
CA ILE A 112 7.47 6.00 2.68
C ILE A 112 6.03 6.47 2.46
N VAL A 113 5.54 6.33 1.23
CA VAL A 113 4.19 6.79 0.85
C VAL A 113 3.35 5.62 0.35
N ASP A 114 2.12 5.54 0.86
CA ASP A 114 1.06 4.70 0.29
C ASP A 114 -0.25 5.49 0.22
N GLU A 115 -1.24 5.02 -0.54
CA GLU A 115 -2.54 5.70 -0.60
C GLU A 115 -3.40 5.38 0.63
N VAL A 116 -3.30 4.16 1.17
CA VAL A 116 -4.10 3.72 2.31
C VAL A 116 -3.33 2.78 3.24
N TRP A 117 -3.44 3.04 4.52
CA TRP A 117 -3.08 2.09 5.57
C TRP A 117 -4.35 1.31 5.94
N ASP A 118 -4.54 0.13 5.35
CA ASP A 118 -5.65 -0.76 5.68
C ASP A 118 -5.24 -1.67 6.85
N SER A 119 -4.71 -2.86 6.59
CA SER A 119 -4.16 -3.73 7.64
C SER A 119 -2.84 -3.25 8.23
N GLY A 120 -2.12 -2.40 7.54
CA GLY A 120 -0.80 -1.90 7.91
C GLY A 120 0.36 -2.85 7.58
N THR A 121 0.08 -4.10 7.22
CA THR A 121 1.12 -5.14 7.04
C THR A 121 2.14 -4.78 5.95
N THR A 122 1.69 -4.21 4.83
CA THR A 122 2.58 -3.82 3.73
C THR A 122 3.54 -2.70 4.13
N ILE A 123 3.00 -1.62 4.70
CA ILE A 123 3.81 -0.46 5.10
C ILE A 123 4.76 -0.86 6.22
N HIS A 124 4.31 -1.69 7.17
CA HIS A 124 5.14 -2.20 8.25
C HIS A 124 6.33 -3.00 7.71
N ALA A 125 6.10 -3.93 6.78
CA ALA A 125 7.17 -4.71 6.15
C ALA A 125 8.17 -3.83 5.39
N VAL A 126 7.69 -2.83 4.65
CA VAL A 126 8.55 -1.87 3.93
C VAL A 126 9.36 -1.03 4.91
N THR A 127 8.74 -0.54 5.98
CA THR A 127 9.38 0.26 7.02
C THR A 127 10.51 -0.51 7.70
N ASP A 128 10.28 -1.77 8.07
CA ASP A 128 11.30 -2.63 8.68
C ASP A 128 12.43 -2.94 7.70
N ARG A 129 12.11 -3.16 6.42
CA ARG A 129 13.14 -3.39 5.40
C ARG A 129 14.00 -2.15 5.16
N VAL A 130 13.42 -0.94 5.21
CA VAL A 130 14.17 0.32 5.15
C VAL A 130 15.10 0.46 6.35
N ARG A 131 14.63 0.16 7.58
CA ARG A 131 15.47 0.17 8.79
C ARG A 131 16.63 -0.82 8.70
N GLN A 132 16.36 -2.03 8.20
CA GLN A 132 17.40 -3.06 7.97
C GLN A 132 18.47 -2.61 6.97
N ALA A 133 18.08 -1.82 5.95
CA ALA A 133 19.00 -1.20 5.00
C ALA A 133 19.81 -0.02 5.61
N GLY A 134 19.52 0.38 6.85
CA GLY A 134 20.12 1.51 7.54
C GLY A 134 19.51 2.86 7.17
N GLY A 135 18.31 2.89 6.61
CA GLY A 135 17.53 4.10 6.34
C GLY A 135 16.74 4.56 7.55
N ILE A 136 16.31 5.82 7.54
CA ILE A 136 15.49 6.46 8.58
C ILE A 136 14.09 6.69 7.98
N PRO A 137 13.12 5.79 8.21
CA PRO A 137 11.80 5.87 7.62
C PRO A 137 10.87 6.81 8.35
N THR A 138 10.04 7.51 7.60
CA THR A 138 8.81 8.20 8.02
C THR A 138 7.69 7.75 7.08
N THR A 139 6.52 7.46 7.62
CA THR A 139 5.37 6.93 6.86
C THR A 139 4.31 7.99 6.65
N ALA A 140 3.75 8.07 5.45
CA ALA A 140 2.70 9.00 5.08
C ALA A 140 1.65 8.34 4.18
N VAL A 141 0.37 8.48 4.54
CA VAL A 141 -0.75 7.92 3.78
C VAL A 141 -1.87 8.94 3.64
N LEU A 142 -2.73 8.78 2.62
CA LEU A 142 -3.93 9.61 2.51
C LEU A 142 -5.01 9.15 3.47
N HIS A 143 -5.27 7.84 3.51
CA HIS A 143 -6.28 7.27 4.40
C HIS A 143 -5.67 6.27 5.38
N TYR A 144 -6.12 6.35 6.63
CA TYR A 144 -5.78 5.41 7.69
C TYR A 144 -7.05 4.71 8.19
N LYS A 145 -7.00 3.38 8.33
CA LYS A 145 -8.11 2.57 8.84
C LYS A 145 -7.74 1.94 10.19
N PRO A 146 -7.88 2.66 11.30
CA PRO A 146 -7.47 2.16 12.63
C PRO A 146 -8.17 0.86 13.02
N SER A 147 -9.46 0.70 12.66
CA SER A 147 -10.23 -0.51 12.95
C SER A 147 -9.83 -1.76 12.16
N HIS A 148 -9.09 -1.59 11.07
CA HIS A 148 -8.60 -2.69 10.20
C HIS A 148 -7.14 -3.02 10.45
N SER A 149 -6.39 -2.12 11.11
CA SER A 149 -4.96 -2.31 11.36
C SER A 149 -4.73 -3.53 12.27
N VAL A 150 -3.86 -4.43 11.82
CA VAL A 150 -3.45 -5.63 12.56
C VAL A 150 -2.03 -5.53 13.11
N VAL A 151 -1.37 -4.39 12.87
CA VAL A 151 -0.05 -4.07 13.39
C VAL A 151 -0.17 -3.03 14.51
N SER A 152 0.77 -3.02 15.44
CA SER A 152 0.77 -2.09 16.58
C SER A 152 1.22 -0.67 16.22
N SER A 153 1.92 -0.51 15.10
CA SER A 153 2.33 0.81 14.59
C SER A 153 1.16 1.51 13.90
N ILE A 154 1.22 2.83 13.89
CA ILE A 154 0.32 3.72 13.16
C ILE A 154 1.15 4.52 12.13
N PRO A 155 0.54 5.11 11.09
CA PRO A 155 1.27 6.01 10.19
C PRO A 155 1.74 7.27 10.93
N ASP A 156 2.93 7.78 10.56
CA ASP A 156 3.44 9.03 11.14
C ASP A 156 2.61 10.24 10.67
N HIS A 157 2.11 10.18 9.43
CA HIS A 157 1.25 11.22 8.83
C HIS A 157 0.11 10.58 8.06
N TYR A 158 -1.10 11.11 8.22
CA TYR A 158 -2.29 10.74 7.44
C TYR A 158 -3.29 11.90 7.38
N VAL A 159 -4.17 11.89 6.39
CA VAL A 159 -5.14 12.96 6.18
C VAL A 159 -6.51 12.59 6.73
N VAL A 160 -7.00 11.39 6.42
CA VAL A 160 -8.36 10.95 6.77
C VAL A 160 -8.33 9.62 7.49
N GLU A 161 -9.07 9.53 8.61
CA GLU A 161 -9.44 8.25 9.20
C GLU A 161 -10.75 7.75 8.60
N THR A 162 -10.81 6.48 8.22
CA THR A 162 -12.03 5.85 7.69
C THR A 162 -12.09 4.37 8.00
N SER A 163 -13.28 3.79 7.99
CA SER A 163 -13.50 2.34 7.94
C SER A 163 -14.05 1.88 6.60
N SER A 164 -14.34 2.83 5.69
CA SER A 164 -14.99 2.58 4.41
C SER A 164 -14.02 2.00 3.36
N TRP A 165 -14.58 1.46 2.29
CA TRP A 165 -13.82 1.09 1.10
C TRP A 165 -13.52 2.34 0.27
N VAL A 166 -12.25 2.75 0.18
CA VAL A 166 -11.85 3.96 -0.55
C VAL A 166 -11.67 3.66 -2.03
N VAL A 167 -12.39 4.39 -2.87
CA VAL A 167 -12.32 4.31 -4.33
C VAL A 167 -11.60 5.54 -4.87
N TYR A 168 -10.35 5.36 -5.27
CA TYR A 168 -9.54 6.45 -5.82
C TYR A 168 -9.75 6.64 -7.32
N PRO A 169 -9.66 7.88 -7.85
CA PRO A 169 -9.94 8.19 -9.24
C PRO A 169 -8.96 7.54 -10.23
N PHE A 170 -7.73 7.25 -9.78
CA PHE A 170 -6.69 6.62 -10.61
C PHE A 170 -6.80 5.08 -10.66
N LYS A 171 -7.68 4.45 -9.86
CA LYS A 171 -7.85 2.98 -9.89
C LYS A 171 -8.78 2.51 -11.02
N GLY A 172 -9.38 3.44 -11.78
CA GLY A 172 -10.41 3.13 -12.77
C GLY A 172 -11.69 2.70 -12.07
N GLY A 173 -12.84 3.23 -12.48
CA GLY A 173 -14.12 2.71 -12.01
C GLY A 173 -14.28 1.26 -12.47
N ALA A 174 -14.35 0.33 -11.54
CA ALA A 174 -14.92 -0.98 -11.77
C ALA A 174 -16.42 -0.92 -11.51
#